data_2eebd1ee16f98ebb3f11f01057a9c87f
#
_entry.id   2eebd1ee16f98ebb3f11f01057a9c87f
#
_cell.length_a   1.000
_cell.length_b   1.000
_cell.length_c   1.000
_cell.angle_alpha   90.00
_cell.angle_beta   90.00
_cell.angle_gamma   90.00
#
_symmetry.space_group_name_H-M   'P 1'
#
loop_
_entity.id
_entity.type
_entity.pdbx_description
1 polymer ?
#
loop_
_entity_poly.entity_id
_entity_poly.type
_entity_poly.pdbx_seq_one_letter_code
_entity_poly.pdbx_strand_id
1 'polypeptide(L)'
;MPQYRSRTSTAGRNMAGARALWRATGMKDGDFEKPIIAIANSFTQFVPGHVHLKDLGQLVAREIEAAGGVAKEFNTIAVDDGIAMGHGGMLYSLPSRDLIADSVEYMVNAHTADALVCISNCDKITPGMLMAALRLNIPVIFVSGGPMEAGKVKLEGKVISLDLVDAMVKAADKNCSDEEVAAVERSACPTCGSCSGMFTANSMNCLTEALGLSLPGNGTTLATHADREQLFRKAGRTIVDLAKRYYEQDDESALPRNIATFQAFENAVALDVAMGGSTNTVLHLLAAAREANVNFTMADIDRMSRKVPCLSKVAPAVPDVHIEDVHRAGGIMAILGELARGGLLHTDLPTVHSPTMADAIAQWDIKVTNDEAVHHFYKAAPGGVPTQVAFSQDSRWKKLDLDREHGVIRSKEHAFTQDGGLAVLYGNIAEKGCIVKTAGVDESIWKFTGKARVYESQEDAVEGILGEQVQAGDVVIIRYEGPKGGPGMQEMLYPTSYLKSRGLGKECALLTDGRFSGGTSGLSIGHASPEAAQGGAIGLVEDGDTIEIDIPNRRIHLAISDADMAARRAAMEAKGAAAWKPANRERVVSAALQAYAALTTSADTGAVRDITQLQR
;
A
#
# COMPACT_ATOMS: atom_id res chain seq x y z
N MET A 1 25.15 -13.57 22.59
CA MET A 1 24.87 -12.15 22.41
C MET A 1 25.61 -11.65 21.18
N PRO A 2 24.93 -11.21 20.15
CA PRO A 2 25.55 -10.62 18.98
C PRO A 2 26.22 -9.29 19.37
N GLN A 3 27.30 -8.94 18.68
CA GLN A 3 27.91 -7.61 18.84
C GLN A 3 27.17 -6.59 18.01
N TYR A 4 27.14 -5.33 18.44
CA TYR A 4 26.68 -4.23 17.59
C TYR A 4 27.44 -4.23 16.25
N ARG A 5 26.74 -4.16 15.14
CA ARG A 5 27.31 -4.11 13.79
C ARG A 5 28.25 -2.91 13.62
N SER A 6 27.87 -1.79 14.25
CA SER A 6 28.64 -0.54 14.24
C SER A 6 30.05 -0.69 14.83
N ARG A 7 30.31 -1.72 15.64
CA ARG A 7 31.67 -2.01 16.14
C ARG A 7 32.68 -2.23 15.02
N THR A 8 32.23 -2.62 13.83
CA THR A 8 33.07 -2.72 12.62
C THR A 8 33.80 -1.42 12.32
N SER A 9 33.17 -0.26 12.50
CA SER A 9 33.75 1.06 12.21
C SER A 9 34.07 1.90 13.46
N THR A 10 33.52 1.50 14.64
CA THR A 10 33.70 2.25 15.89
C THR A 10 34.76 1.67 16.82
N ALA A 11 35.17 0.40 16.65
CA ALA A 11 36.10 -0.28 17.54
C ALA A 11 37.46 -0.59 16.87
N GLY A 12 38.48 -0.82 17.71
CA GLY A 12 39.80 -1.25 17.29
C GLY A 12 40.70 -0.10 16.73
N ARG A 13 42.02 -0.30 16.86
CA ARG A 13 43.00 0.71 16.47
C ARG A 13 42.98 1.01 14.97
N ASN A 14 42.73 -0.01 14.15
CA ASN A 14 42.71 0.11 12.69
C ASN A 14 41.55 0.99 12.17
N MET A 15 40.49 1.19 12.98
CA MET A 15 39.34 2.01 12.64
C MET A 15 39.47 3.48 13.10
N ALA A 16 40.69 3.93 13.43
CA ALA A 16 40.92 5.32 13.80
C ALA A 16 40.48 6.32 12.71
N GLY A 17 40.68 5.99 11.42
CA GLY A 17 40.22 6.79 10.30
C GLY A 17 38.71 6.90 10.23
N ALA A 18 38.00 5.78 10.38
CA ALA A 18 36.54 5.77 10.41
C ALA A 18 36.00 6.59 11.60
N ARG A 19 36.58 6.41 12.80
CA ARG A 19 36.17 7.23 13.97
C ARG A 19 36.46 8.71 13.78
N ALA A 20 37.52 9.09 13.09
CA ALA A 20 37.80 10.50 12.76
C ALA A 20 36.66 11.09 11.90
N LEU A 21 36.19 10.34 10.91
CA LEU A 21 35.03 10.73 10.10
C LEU A 21 33.72 10.75 10.91
N TRP A 22 33.48 9.76 11.76
CA TRP A 22 32.34 9.78 12.67
C TRP A 22 32.34 11.00 13.59
N ARG A 23 33.53 11.44 14.09
CA ARG A 23 33.65 12.68 14.86
C ARG A 23 33.29 13.91 14.04
N ALA A 24 33.67 13.94 12.77
CA ALA A 24 33.30 15.02 11.86
C ALA A 24 31.77 15.10 11.61
N THR A 25 31.04 14.00 11.86
CA THR A 25 29.56 13.97 11.86
C THR A 25 28.96 14.27 13.24
N GLY A 26 29.75 14.69 14.23
CA GLY A 26 29.29 15.11 15.54
C GLY A 26 29.39 14.06 16.67
N MET A 27 29.87 12.83 16.41
CA MET A 27 30.04 11.81 17.45
C MET A 27 31.17 12.17 18.43
N LYS A 28 30.96 11.91 19.72
CA LYS A 28 31.90 12.14 20.82
C LYS A 28 32.47 10.82 21.35
N ASP A 29 33.43 10.89 22.27
CA ASP A 29 34.09 9.70 22.82
C ASP A 29 33.12 8.68 23.40
N GLY A 30 32.11 9.13 24.16
CA GLY A 30 31.11 8.26 24.78
C GLY A 30 30.07 7.67 23.82
N ASP A 31 30.08 8.03 22.54
CA ASP A 31 29.10 7.56 21.56
C ASP A 31 29.55 6.28 20.84
N PHE A 32 30.86 6.00 20.84
CA PHE A 32 31.39 4.86 20.09
C PHE A 32 31.03 3.48 20.66
N GLU A 33 30.45 3.44 21.85
CA GLU A 33 29.97 2.20 22.48
C GLU A 33 28.45 2.04 22.43
N LYS A 34 27.75 3.06 21.98
CA LYS A 34 26.28 3.04 21.83
C LYS A 34 25.86 2.45 20.49
N PRO A 35 24.63 1.91 20.38
CA PRO A 35 24.09 1.51 19.08
C PRO A 35 23.93 2.71 18.14
N ILE A 36 24.31 2.56 16.90
CA ILE A 36 24.03 3.52 15.83
C ILE A 36 22.70 3.17 15.18
N ILE A 37 21.72 4.05 15.34
CA ILE A 37 20.37 3.90 14.82
C ILE A 37 20.24 4.72 13.53
N ALA A 38 20.00 4.05 12.41
CA ALA A 38 19.70 4.71 11.15
C ALA A 38 18.24 5.21 11.15
N ILE A 39 18.02 6.41 10.62
CA ILE A 39 16.69 6.96 10.37
C ILE A 39 16.57 7.13 8.86
N ALA A 40 15.79 6.26 8.21
CA ALA A 40 15.45 6.42 6.81
C ALA A 40 14.22 7.33 6.70
N ASN A 41 14.43 8.58 6.28
CA ASN A 41 13.38 9.57 6.07
C ASN A 41 13.07 9.68 4.57
N SER A 42 11.82 9.84 4.21
CA SER A 42 11.36 9.99 2.82
C SER A 42 10.83 11.39 2.51
N PHE A 43 11.31 12.40 3.22
CA PHE A 43 10.95 13.80 2.96
C PHE A 43 11.17 14.19 1.50
N THR A 44 10.19 14.85 0.91
CA THR A 44 10.27 15.55 -0.38
C THR A 44 9.19 16.63 -0.48
N GLN A 45 9.41 17.63 -1.30
CA GLN A 45 8.42 18.66 -1.60
C GLN A 45 7.45 18.25 -2.72
N PHE A 46 7.70 17.14 -3.41
CA PHE A 46 6.88 16.66 -4.52
C PHE A 46 5.65 15.85 -4.09
N VAL A 47 5.57 15.42 -2.82
CA VAL A 47 4.55 14.46 -2.36
C VAL A 47 3.78 15.05 -1.17
N PRO A 48 2.46 15.27 -1.27
CA PRO A 48 1.65 15.84 -0.17
C PRO A 48 1.80 15.05 1.13
N GLY A 49 1.92 13.73 1.04
CA GLY A 49 2.17 12.86 2.19
C GLY A 49 3.55 12.99 2.83
N HIS A 50 4.48 13.73 2.22
CA HIS A 50 5.89 13.79 2.64
C HIS A 50 6.41 15.21 2.90
N VAL A 51 5.70 16.25 2.48
CA VAL A 51 6.15 17.65 2.63
C VAL A 51 6.42 18.06 4.08
N HIS A 52 5.72 17.45 5.03
CA HIS A 52 5.82 17.72 6.46
C HIS A 52 6.88 16.87 7.20
N LEU A 53 7.53 15.90 6.51
CA LEU A 53 8.47 14.98 7.15
C LEU A 53 9.85 15.58 7.38
N LYS A 54 10.15 16.78 6.85
CA LYS A 54 11.48 17.40 6.85
C LYS A 54 12.19 17.36 8.20
N ASP A 55 11.50 17.77 9.25
CA ASP A 55 12.10 17.90 10.58
C ASP A 55 11.73 16.75 11.53
N LEU A 56 10.91 15.78 11.06
CA LEU A 56 10.44 14.67 11.88
C LEU A 56 11.52 13.63 12.15
N GLY A 57 12.48 13.48 11.24
CA GLY A 57 13.68 12.67 11.49
C GLY A 57 14.49 13.21 12.65
N GLN A 58 14.64 14.54 12.77
CA GLN A 58 15.33 15.17 13.89
C GLN A 58 14.55 15.09 15.20
N LEU A 59 13.21 15.04 15.16
CA LEU A 59 12.38 14.73 16.34
C LEU A 59 12.68 13.33 16.85
N VAL A 60 12.70 12.33 15.97
CA VAL A 60 13.06 10.94 16.30
C VAL A 60 14.50 10.85 16.81
N ALA A 61 15.44 11.56 16.17
CA ALA A 61 16.84 11.57 16.55
C ALA A 61 17.04 12.01 18.01
N ARG A 62 16.38 13.08 18.44
CA ARG A 62 16.43 13.55 19.85
C ARG A 62 15.95 12.50 20.84
N GLU A 63 14.91 11.74 20.50
CA GLU A 63 14.39 10.68 21.37
C GLU A 63 15.32 9.45 21.40
N ILE A 64 15.97 9.11 20.28
CA ILE A 64 17.01 8.07 20.21
C ILE A 64 18.19 8.45 21.11
N GLU A 65 18.68 9.69 20.99
CA GLU A 65 19.81 10.17 21.79
C GLU A 65 19.48 10.20 23.29
N ALA A 66 18.26 10.64 23.64
CA ALA A 66 17.78 10.63 25.02
C ALA A 66 17.65 9.22 25.59
N ALA A 67 17.35 8.21 24.77
CA ALA A 67 17.28 6.81 25.16
C ALA A 67 18.66 6.10 25.19
N GLY A 68 19.73 6.80 24.77
CA GLY A 68 21.11 6.28 24.85
C GLY A 68 21.61 5.66 23.54
N GLY A 69 20.98 5.90 22.42
CA GLY A 69 21.48 5.57 21.06
C GLY A 69 22.24 6.72 20.41
N VAL A 70 22.76 6.48 19.20
CA VAL A 70 23.32 7.49 18.31
C VAL A 70 22.48 7.52 17.05
N ALA A 71 21.81 8.62 16.78
CA ALA A 71 20.96 8.76 15.60
C ALA A 71 21.76 9.23 14.38
N LYS A 72 21.50 8.61 13.22
CA LYS A 72 22.03 9.03 11.91
C LYS A 72 20.91 8.99 10.88
N GLU A 73 20.48 10.17 10.45
CA GLU A 73 19.42 10.34 9.46
C GLU A 73 19.98 10.38 8.03
N PHE A 74 19.26 9.77 7.12
CA PHE A 74 19.44 9.91 5.67
C PHE A 74 18.08 9.92 4.97
N ASN A 75 18.06 10.44 3.73
CA ASN A 75 16.83 10.47 2.93
C ASN A 75 16.88 9.45 1.80
N THR A 76 15.71 8.87 1.52
CA THR A 76 15.42 8.17 0.26
C THR A 76 14.43 8.97 -0.57
N ILE A 77 14.23 8.56 -1.83
CA ILE A 77 13.25 9.18 -2.73
C ILE A 77 11.82 8.84 -2.34
N ALA A 78 10.89 9.67 -2.81
CA ALA A 78 9.46 9.36 -2.84
C ALA A 78 8.86 9.86 -4.16
N VAL A 79 8.06 9.02 -4.82
CA VAL A 79 7.28 9.34 -6.01
C VAL A 79 5.83 9.45 -5.60
N ASP A 80 5.13 10.49 -6.06
CA ASP A 80 3.69 10.65 -5.82
C ASP A 80 2.88 9.95 -6.91
N ASP A 81 2.12 8.95 -6.54
CA ASP A 81 1.28 8.21 -7.48
C ASP A 81 0.13 9.07 -8.02
N GLY A 82 -0.46 9.93 -7.20
CA GLY A 82 -1.55 10.80 -7.60
C GLY A 82 -1.14 11.83 -8.65
N ILE A 83 -0.01 12.52 -8.44
CA ILE A 83 0.55 13.50 -9.39
C ILE A 83 1.07 12.81 -10.66
N ALA A 84 1.63 11.61 -10.54
CA ALA A 84 2.14 10.84 -11.67
C ALA A 84 1.05 10.13 -12.50
N MET A 85 -0.17 10.05 -11.98
CA MET A 85 -1.25 9.28 -12.58
C MET A 85 -1.74 9.88 -13.90
N GLY A 86 -2.03 9.00 -14.88
CA GLY A 86 -2.56 9.40 -16.18
C GLY A 86 -1.53 9.89 -17.18
N HIS A 87 -0.24 9.82 -16.87
CA HIS A 87 0.84 10.14 -17.81
C HIS A 87 2.08 9.27 -17.56
N GLY A 88 3.10 9.37 -18.41
CA GLY A 88 4.31 8.53 -18.37
C GLY A 88 5.10 8.57 -17.06
N GLY A 89 4.86 9.53 -16.16
CA GLY A 89 5.43 9.57 -14.81
C GLY A 89 5.04 8.37 -13.96
N MET A 90 3.85 7.80 -14.19
CA MET A 90 3.35 6.65 -13.43
C MET A 90 4.16 5.37 -13.63
N LEU A 91 4.89 5.27 -14.73
CA LEU A 91 5.81 4.14 -14.99
C LEU A 91 6.94 4.05 -13.95
N TYR A 92 7.30 5.15 -13.30
CA TYR A 92 8.37 5.21 -12.30
C TYR A 92 7.90 4.85 -10.89
N SER A 93 6.59 4.83 -10.63
CA SER A 93 6.03 4.60 -9.31
C SER A 93 6.44 3.23 -8.74
N LEU A 94 6.00 2.12 -9.31
CA LEU A 94 6.31 0.78 -8.77
C LEU A 94 7.82 0.47 -8.77
N PRO A 95 8.60 0.79 -9.82
CA PRO A 95 10.05 0.60 -9.80
C PRO A 95 10.76 1.35 -8.67
N SER A 96 10.23 2.50 -8.22
CA SER A 96 10.79 3.24 -7.09
C SER A 96 10.78 2.46 -5.78
N ARG A 97 9.83 1.53 -5.59
CA ARG A 97 9.75 0.63 -4.43
C ARG A 97 11.05 -0.17 -4.24
N ASP A 98 11.51 -0.82 -5.31
CA ASP A 98 12.75 -1.60 -5.29
C ASP A 98 13.99 -0.71 -5.13
N LEU A 99 13.99 0.48 -5.75
CA LEU A 99 15.07 1.45 -5.61
C LEU A 99 15.16 2.01 -4.17
N ILE A 100 14.02 2.26 -3.53
CA ILE A 100 13.95 2.66 -2.12
C ILE A 100 14.52 1.55 -1.24
N ALA A 101 14.12 0.30 -1.47
CA ALA A 101 14.67 -0.85 -0.73
C ALA A 101 16.19 -0.93 -0.85
N ASP A 102 16.73 -0.80 -2.06
CA ASP A 102 18.17 -0.78 -2.28
C ASP A 102 18.85 0.40 -1.59
N SER A 103 18.30 1.62 -1.70
CA SER A 103 18.92 2.81 -1.11
C SER A 103 19.05 2.69 0.41
N VAL A 104 18.04 2.15 1.07
CA VAL A 104 18.07 1.90 2.53
C VAL A 104 19.09 0.81 2.87
N GLU A 105 19.11 -0.29 2.10
CA GLU A 105 20.10 -1.36 2.28
C GLU A 105 21.53 -0.85 2.12
N TYR A 106 21.81 -0.06 1.08
CA TYR A 106 23.14 0.54 0.85
C TYR A 106 23.58 1.38 2.03
N MET A 107 22.74 2.29 2.50
CA MET A 107 23.10 3.17 3.61
C MET A 107 23.34 2.41 4.90
N VAL A 108 22.46 1.48 5.25
CA VAL A 108 22.54 0.72 6.49
C VAL A 108 23.73 -0.25 6.48
N ASN A 109 23.97 -0.95 5.37
CA ASN A 109 25.08 -1.93 5.27
C ASN A 109 26.43 -1.25 5.16
N ALA A 110 26.57 -0.18 4.33
CA ALA A 110 27.83 0.53 4.15
C ALA A 110 28.30 1.20 5.47
N HIS A 111 27.37 1.68 6.28
CA HIS A 111 27.69 2.35 7.55
C HIS A 111 27.48 1.46 8.77
N THR A 112 27.13 0.19 8.55
CA THR A 112 26.96 -0.83 9.61
C THR A 112 26.07 -0.40 10.77
N ALA A 113 24.93 0.25 10.47
CA ALA A 113 23.98 0.65 11.50
C ALA A 113 23.36 -0.56 12.19
N ASP A 114 23.04 -0.40 13.48
CA ASP A 114 22.59 -1.49 14.36
C ASP A 114 21.07 -1.69 14.30
N ALA A 115 20.31 -0.63 14.07
CA ALA A 115 18.86 -0.66 13.98
C ALA A 115 18.36 0.46 13.05
N LEU A 116 17.07 0.40 12.69
CA LEU A 116 16.48 1.24 11.66
C LEU A 116 15.12 1.80 12.10
N VAL A 117 14.92 3.11 11.96
CA VAL A 117 13.61 3.75 11.96
C VAL A 117 13.21 4.08 10.53
N CYS A 118 12.03 3.65 10.10
CA CYS A 118 11.47 3.94 8.80
C CYS A 118 10.40 5.04 8.91
N ILE A 119 10.68 6.24 8.40
CA ILE A 119 9.72 7.34 8.29
C ILE A 119 9.23 7.36 6.85
N SER A 120 8.06 6.74 6.63
CA SER A 120 7.41 6.57 5.34
C SER A 120 6.01 7.17 5.35
N ASN A 121 5.31 7.21 4.24
CA ASN A 121 3.88 7.54 4.23
C ASN A 121 3.15 7.04 2.98
N CYS A 122 3.63 7.34 1.76
CA CYS A 122 2.90 7.06 0.53
C CYS A 122 3.21 5.68 -0.07
N ASP A 123 2.53 5.37 -1.14
CA ASP A 123 2.22 4.09 -1.76
C ASP A 123 3.39 3.11 -1.92
N LYS A 124 4.53 3.58 -2.42
CA LYS A 124 5.68 2.72 -2.74
C LYS A 124 6.78 2.81 -1.69
N ILE A 125 6.71 3.85 -0.87
CA ILE A 125 7.75 4.16 0.13
C ILE A 125 7.65 3.19 1.30
N THR A 126 6.46 3.04 1.88
CA THR A 126 6.24 2.11 2.99
C THR A 126 6.61 0.68 2.59
N PRO A 127 6.13 0.11 1.46
CA PRO A 127 6.55 -1.24 1.07
C PRO A 127 8.03 -1.32 0.66
N GLY A 128 8.63 -0.28 0.06
CA GLY A 128 10.06 -0.27 -0.25
C GLY A 128 10.93 -0.34 1.01
N MET A 129 10.59 0.45 2.04
CA MET A 129 11.26 0.38 3.34
C MET A 129 11.00 -0.94 4.06
N LEU A 130 9.79 -1.53 3.91
CA LEU A 130 9.46 -2.84 4.48
C LEU A 130 10.32 -3.95 3.85
N MET A 131 10.49 -3.93 2.53
CA MET A 131 11.41 -4.84 1.83
C MET A 131 12.84 -4.70 2.38
N ALA A 132 13.35 -3.48 2.52
CA ALA A 132 14.69 -3.23 3.08
C ALA A 132 14.81 -3.75 4.52
N ALA A 133 13.85 -3.46 5.37
CA ALA A 133 13.83 -3.88 6.76
C ALA A 133 13.90 -5.41 6.91
N LEU A 134 13.09 -6.12 6.11
CA LEU A 134 13.07 -7.59 6.10
C LEU A 134 14.33 -8.18 5.48
N ARG A 135 14.91 -7.55 4.47
CA ARG A 135 16.17 -7.95 3.85
C ARG A 135 17.34 -7.80 4.81
N LEU A 136 17.44 -6.68 5.52
CA LEU A 136 18.49 -6.37 6.50
C LEU A 136 18.39 -7.21 7.77
N ASN A 137 17.18 -7.50 8.22
CA ASN A 137 16.89 -8.27 9.43
C ASN A 137 17.64 -7.77 10.69
N ILE A 138 17.61 -6.46 10.90
CA ILE A 138 18.05 -5.79 12.13
C ILE A 138 16.83 -5.19 12.83
N PRO A 139 16.86 -4.86 14.13
CA PRO A 139 15.72 -4.24 14.80
C PRO A 139 15.19 -3.03 14.02
N VAL A 140 13.88 -2.96 13.83
CA VAL A 140 13.22 -1.91 13.02
C VAL A 140 11.91 -1.47 13.66
N ILE A 141 11.55 -0.23 13.44
CA ILE A 141 10.22 0.31 13.70
C ILE A 141 9.78 1.25 12.58
N PHE A 142 8.49 1.17 12.23
CA PHE A 142 7.85 2.08 11.28
C PHE A 142 7.09 3.18 12.02
N VAL A 143 7.20 4.40 11.52
CA VAL A 143 6.36 5.53 11.91
C VAL A 143 6.01 6.32 10.64
N SER A 144 4.73 6.29 10.26
CA SER A 144 4.27 6.97 9.05
C SER A 144 3.98 8.45 9.29
N GLY A 145 4.02 9.24 8.21
CA GLY A 145 3.64 10.66 8.26
C GLY A 145 2.17 10.89 8.59
N GLY A 146 1.32 9.90 8.39
CA GLY A 146 -0.11 9.94 8.67
C GLY A 146 -0.98 10.35 7.48
N PRO A 147 -2.28 10.01 7.51
CA PRO A 147 -3.26 10.41 6.51
C PRO A 147 -3.61 11.89 6.60
N MET A 148 -4.03 12.47 5.46
CA MET A 148 -4.64 13.80 5.43
C MET A 148 -6.10 13.75 5.90
N GLU A 149 -6.64 14.91 6.23
CA GLU A 149 -8.06 15.08 6.49
C GLU A 149 -8.87 14.91 5.19
N ALA A 150 -10.11 14.42 5.30
CA ALA A 150 -11.04 14.41 4.17
C ALA A 150 -11.36 15.86 3.72
N GLY A 151 -11.36 16.09 2.43
CA GLY A 151 -11.76 17.35 1.85
C GLY A 151 -13.24 17.66 2.14
N LYS A 152 -13.61 18.94 2.21
CA LYS A 152 -15.00 19.37 2.40
C LYS A 152 -15.30 20.55 1.52
N VAL A 153 -16.38 20.47 0.76
CA VAL A 153 -16.88 21.58 -0.08
C VAL A 153 -18.36 21.78 0.16
N LYS A 154 -18.81 23.03 0.06
CA LYS A 154 -20.23 23.35 0.11
C LYS A 154 -20.72 23.53 -1.34
N LEU A 155 -21.49 22.56 -1.83
CA LEU A 155 -22.15 22.60 -3.13
C LEU A 155 -23.67 22.57 -2.92
N GLU A 156 -24.41 23.40 -3.63
CA GLU A 156 -25.89 23.50 -3.54
C GLU A 156 -26.43 23.57 -2.10
N GLY A 157 -25.70 24.24 -1.21
CA GLY A 157 -26.08 24.41 0.20
C GLY A 157 -25.75 23.21 1.12
N LYS A 158 -25.24 22.10 0.59
CA LYS A 158 -24.81 20.91 1.35
C LYS A 158 -23.30 20.86 1.48
N VAL A 159 -22.80 20.42 2.63
CA VAL A 159 -21.39 20.09 2.81
C VAL A 159 -21.18 18.65 2.38
N ILE A 160 -20.27 18.44 1.45
CA ILE A 160 -19.93 17.13 0.88
C ILE A 160 -18.47 16.84 1.26
N SER A 161 -18.19 15.63 1.73
CA SER A 161 -16.83 15.12 1.91
C SER A 161 -16.26 14.74 0.55
N LEU A 162 -14.95 14.93 0.38
CA LEU A 162 -14.25 14.75 -0.90
C LEU A 162 -12.91 14.08 -0.70
N ASP A 163 -12.46 13.42 -1.76
CA ASP A 163 -11.09 12.97 -1.92
C ASP A 163 -10.56 13.27 -3.34
N LEU A 164 -9.34 12.79 -3.64
CA LEU A 164 -8.71 12.96 -4.96
C LEU A 164 -9.59 12.43 -6.11
N VAL A 165 -10.28 11.30 -5.89
CA VAL A 165 -11.09 10.64 -6.94
C VAL A 165 -12.29 11.49 -7.31
N ASP A 166 -12.89 12.18 -6.35
CA ASP A 166 -14.02 13.09 -6.60
C ASP A 166 -13.62 14.24 -7.52
N ALA A 167 -12.41 14.80 -7.33
CA ALA A 167 -11.89 15.83 -8.22
C ALA A 167 -11.73 15.32 -9.66
N MET A 168 -11.21 14.08 -9.83
CA MET A 168 -11.03 13.47 -11.16
C MET A 168 -12.37 13.16 -11.83
N VAL A 169 -13.34 12.61 -11.09
CA VAL A 169 -14.67 12.31 -11.61
C VAL A 169 -15.42 13.57 -12.01
N LYS A 170 -15.34 14.62 -11.19
CA LYS A 170 -15.95 15.92 -11.48
C LYS A 170 -15.35 16.59 -12.71
N ALA A 171 -14.02 16.55 -12.85
CA ALA A 171 -13.34 17.10 -14.03
C ALA A 171 -13.70 16.37 -15.34
N ALA A 172 -14.09 15.10 -15.26
CA ALA A 172 -14.50 14.29 -16.41
C ALA A 172 -16.01 14.45 -16.76
N ASP A 173 -16.81 15.02 -15.87
CA ASP A 173 -18.25 15.22 -16.11
C ASP A 173 -18.49 16.48 -16.93
N LYS A 174 -18.93 16.29 -18.18
CA LYS A 174 -19.24 17.38 -19.13
C LYS A 174 -20.37 18.31 -18.67
N ASN A 175 -21.17 17.90 -17.66
CA ASN A 175 -22.26 18.69 -17.13
C ASN A 175 -21.83 19.60 -15.96
N CYS A 176 -20.63 19.40 -15.41
CA CYS A 176 -20.07 20.25 -14.37
C CYS A 176 -19.49 21.54 -14.97
N SER A 177 -19.72 22.65 -14.31
CA SER A 177 -19.09 23.94 -14.69
C SER A 177 -17.62 23.96 -14.24
N ASP A 178 -16.80 24.79 -14.90
CA ASP A 178 -15.41 25.01 -14.51
C ASP A 178 -15.29 25.56 -13.07
N GLU A 179 -16.26 26.35 -12.61
CA GLU A 179 -16.32 26.86 -11.24
C GLU A 179 -16.54 25.76 -10.22
N GLU A 180 -17.41 24.78 -10.52
CA GLU A 180 -17.63 23.61 -9.65
C GLU A 180 -16.39 22.71 -9.60
N VAL A 181 -15.79 22.42 -10.74
CA VAL A 181 -14.53 21.65 -10.80
C VAL A 181 -13.44 22.34 -9.98
N ALA A 182 -13.26 23.65 -10.14
CA ALA A 182 -12.28 24.43 -9.39
C ALA A 182 -12.58 24.50 -7.88
N ALA A 183 -13.84 24.45 -7.47
CA ALA A 183 -14.22 24.40 -6.06
C ALA A 183 -13.86 23.04 -5.43
N VAL A 184 -14.11 21.95 -6.15
CA VAL A 184 -13.75 20.59 -5.72
C VAL A 184 -12.23 20.41 -5.67
N GLU A 185 -11.50 20.85 -6.72
CA GLU A 185 -10.03 20.80 -6.79
C GLU A 185 -9.36 21.47 -5.57
N ARG A 186 -9.82 22.67 -5.20
CA ARG A 186 -9.28 23.41 -4.05
C ARG A 186 -9.57 22.76 -2.70
N SER A 187 -10.55 21.86 -2.64
CA SER A 187 -11.05 21.29 -1.39
C SER A 187 -10.72 19.83 -1.19
N ALA A 188 -10.42 19.08 -2.25
CA ALA A 188 -10.28 17.62 -2.21
C ALA A 188 -9.09 17.13 -1.35
N CYS A 189 -7.97 17.87 -1.34
CA CYS A 189 -6.76 17.52 -0.61
C CYS A 189 -6.31 18.69 0.29
N PRO A 190 -6.96 18.89 1.46
CA PRO A 190 -6.83 20.13 2.22
C PRO A 190 -5.55 20.23 3.06
N THR A 191 -4.93 19.09 3.42
CA THR A 191 -3.80 19.08 4.36
C THR A 191 -2.62 18.27 3.83
N CYS A 192 -1.46 18.37 4.51
CA CYS A 192 -0.41 17.36 4.36
C CYS A 192 -0.93 16.01 4.84
N GLY A 193 -0.30 14.94 4.39
CA GLY A 193 -0.66 13.56 4.72
C GLY A 193 -0.83 12.70 3.47
N SER A 194 -0.90 11.39 3.65
CA SER A 194 -1.32 10.45 2.61
C SER A 194 -2.81 10.62 2.31
N CYS A 195 -3.37 9.83 1.39
CA CYS A 195 -4.79 9.96 1.03
C CYS A 195 -5.73 9.89 2.24
N SER A 196 -6.90 10.53 2.17
CA SER A 196 -7.92 10.48 3.23
C SER A 196 -8.74 9.19 3.25
N GLY A 197 -8.78 8.43 2.14
CA GLY A 197 -9.47 7.15 2.02
C GLY A 197 -8.57 5.93 2.22
N MET A 198 -9.13 4.72 2.04
CA MET A 198 -8.40 3.45 2.10
C MET A 198 -7.78 3.12 0.74
N PHE A 199 -6.83 3.97 0.33
CA PHE A 199 -5.99 3.78 -0.84
C PHE A 199 -4.71 3.03 -0.45
N THR A 200 -3.78 2.83 -1.37
CA THR A 200 -2.59 2.00 -1.13
C THR A 200 -1.72 2.53 0.01
N ALA A 201 -1.51 3.84 0.10
CA ALA A 201 -0.70 4.47 1.16
C ALA A 201 -1.22 4.11 2.55
N ASN A 202 -2.50 4.41 2.82
CA ASN A 202 -3.12 4.11 4.11
C ASN A 202 -3.24 2.62 4.36
N SER A 203 -3.56 1.81 3.35
CA SER A 203 -3.57 0.36 3.48
C SER A 203 -2.22 -0.15 3.98
N MET A 204 -1.11 0.23 3.34
CA MET A 204 0.22 -0.22 3.76
C MET A 204 0.62 0.28 5.15
N ASN A 205 0.28 1.53 5.51
CA ASN A 205 0.54 2.07 6.85
C ASN A 205 -0.27 1.33 7.94
N CYS A 206 -1.50 0.90 7.63
CA CYS A 206 -2.30 0.06 8.51
C CYS A 206 -1.74 -1.37 8.61
N LEU A 207 -1.28 -1.94 7.49
CA LEU A 207 -0.71 -3.29 7.47
C LEU A 207 0.58 -3.40 8.29
N THR A 208 1.38 -2.33 8.45
CA THR A 208 2.53 -2.35 9.36
C THR A 208 2.12 -2.53 10.83
N GLU A 209 0.91 -2.09 11.23
CA GLU A 209 0.36 -2.37 12.58
C GLU A 209 0.01 -3.87 12.71
N ALA A 210 -0.67 -4.45 11.72
CA ALA A 210 -1.05 -5.86 11.72
C ALA A 210 0.15 -6.81 11.65
N LEU A 211 1.22 -6.40 10.94
CA LEU A 211 2.50 -7.11 10.92
C LEU A 211 3.26 -7.00 12.26
N GLY A 212 2.84 -6.12 13.17
CA GLY A 212 3.54 -5.89 14.43
C GLY A 212 4.78 -5.00 14.35
N LEU A 213 4.99 -4.25 13.25
CA LEU A 213 6.20 -3.45 12.99
C LEU A 213 6.03 -1.95 13.24
N SER A 214 4.83 -1.49 13.62
CA SER A 214 4.55 -0.09 13.98
C SER A 214 3.70 0.02 15.23
N LEU A 215 3.59 1.23 15.75
CA LEU A 215 2.78 1.53 16.95
C LEU A 215 1.29 1.60 16.61
N PRO A 216 0.38 1.29 17.54
CA PRO A 216 -1.06 1.50 17.40
C PRO A 216 -1.39 2.94 17.03
N GLY A 217 -2.28 3.11 16.05
CA GLY A 217 -2.65 4.41 15.50
C GLY A 217 -1.74 4.93 14.38
N ASN A 218 -0.70 4.16 14.00
CA ASN A 218 0.22 4.54 12.93
C ASN A 218 -0.51 4.83 11.62
N GLY A 219 -1.46 3.98 11.22
CA GLY A 219 -2.18 4.11 9.95
C GLY A 219 -3.36 5.08 9.99
N THR A 220 -3.86 5.48 11.17
CA THR A 220 -5.16 6.19 11.26
C THR A 220 -5.12 7.56 11.92
N THR A 221 -4.09 7.90 12.71
CA THR A 221 -3.96 9.25 13.28
C THR A 221 -3.57 10.25 12.19
N LEU A 222 -4.32 11.34 12.07
CA LEU A 222 -4.09 12.35 11.03
C LEU A 222 -2.69 13.00 11.13
N ALA A 223 -2.11 13.34 9.97
CA ALA A 223 -0.80 13.98 9.87
C ALA A 223 -0.73 15.32 10.63
N THR A 224 -1.83 16.07 10.60
CA THR A 224 -1.96 17.39 11.24
C THR A 224 -2.26 17.33 12.73
N HIS A 225 -2.68 16.17 13.25
CA HIS A 225 -3.10 16.06 14.65
C HIS A 225 -1.92 15.95 15.63
N ALA A 226 -1.97 16.70 16.74
CA ALA A 226 -0.92 16.76 17.74
C ALA A 226 -0.57 15.39 18.37
N ASP A 227 -1.54 14.49 18.51
CA ASP A 227 -1.28 13.14 19.07
C ASP A 227 -0.29 12.33 18.23
N ARG A 228 -0.17 12.60 16.91
CA ARG A 228 0.80 11.91 16.08
C ARG A 228 2.25 12.19 16.48
N GLU A 229 2.55 13.35 17.04
CA GLU A 229 3.89 13.66 17.56
C GLU A 229 4.37 12.59 18.56
N GLN A 230 3.46 12.07 19.39
CA GLN A 230 3.79 11.04 20.38
C GLN A 230 4.20 9.71 19.74
N LEU A 231 3.67 9.39 18.55
CA LEU A 231 4.09 8.19 17.81
C LEU A 231 5.55 8.32 17.38
N PHE A 232 5.98 9.47 16.85
CA PHE A 232 7.37 9.73 16.49
C PHE A 232 8.31 9.66 17.70
N ARG A 233 7.92 10.30 18.81
CA ARG A 233 8.70 10.26 20.05
C ARG A 233 8.83 8.85 20.60
N LYS A 234 7.74 8.10 20.66
CA LYS A 234 7.71 6.72 21.14
C LYS A 234 8.52 5.80 20.23
N ALA A 235 8.44 5.97 18.90
CA ALA A 235 9.23 5.18 17.94
C ALA A 235 10.73 5.35 18.18
N GLY A 236 11.21 6.60 18.44
CA GLY A 236 12.61 6.87 18.74
C GLY A 236 13.11 6.17 20.00
N ARG A 237 12.29 6.08 21.06
CA ARG A 237 12.65 5.35 22.29
C ARG A 237 12.59 3.83 22.08
N THR A 238 11.51 3.36 21.48
CA THR A 238 11.28 1.92 21.26
C THR A 238 12.39 1.28 20.42
N ILE A 239 12.92 1.96 19.38
CA ILE A 239 13.98 1.37 18.55
C ILE A 239 15.27 1.15 19.35
N VAL A 240 15.60 2.01 20.30
CA VAL A 240 16.77 1.83 21.18
C VAL A 240 16.56 0.63 22.09
N ASP A 241 15.36 0.44 22.63
CA ASP A 241 15.02 -0.71 23.48
C ASP A 241 15.07 -2.02 22.66
N LEU A 242 14.54 -2.03 21.43
CA LEU A 242 14.65 -3.19 20.52
C LEU A 242 16.11 -3.54 20.19
N ALA A 243 16.95 -2.52 19.93
CA ALA A 243 18.38 -2.75 19.69
C ALA A 243 19.06 -3.37 20.92
N LYS A 244 18.81 -2.83 22.12
CA LYS A 244 19.37 -3.40 23.36
C LYS A 244 18.87 -4.82 23.64
N ARG A 245 17.59 -5.10 23.43
CA ARG A 245 17.03 -6.45 23.55
C ARG A 245 17.78 -7.43 22.67
N TYR A 246 17.98 -7.12 21.41
CA TYR A 246 18.69 -8.00 20.49
C TYR A 246 20.17 -8.11 20.82
N TYR A 247 20.90 -7.01 20.92
CA TYR A 247 22.35 -7.03 21.04
C TYR A 247 22.86 -7.31 22.46
N GLU A 248 22.15 -6.86 23.51
CA GLU A 248 22.61 -6.97 24.89
C GLU A 248 21.93 -8.13 25.66
N GLN A 249 20.74 -8.58 25.21
CA GLN A 249 19.96 -9.64 25.88
C GLN A 249 19.77 -10.89 25.04
N ASP A 250 20.30 -10.91 23.79
CA ASP A 250 20.19 -12.03 22.84
C ASP A 250 18.73 -12.38 22.48
N ASP A 251 17.84 -11.36 22.49
CA ASP A 251 16.42 -11.52 22.22
C ASP A 251 16.13 -11.36 20.72
N GLU A 252 16.10 -12.47 20.02
CA GLU A 252 15.79 -12.51 18.58
C GLU A 252 14.35 -12.13 18.24
N SER A 253 13.43 -12.08 19.22
CA SER A 253 12.05 -11.62 18.99
C SER A 253 11.95 -10.15 18.60
N ALA A 254 13.04 -9.38 18.79
CA ALA A 254 13.18 -8.01 18.34
C ALA A 254 13.49 -7.88 16.82
N LEU A 255 13.81 -8.98 16.14
CA LEU A 255 14.15 -8.99 14.71
C LEU A 255 12.90 -9.00 13.83
N PRO A 256 12.86 -8.21 12.74
CA PRO A 256 11.67 -8.09 11.89
C PRO A 256 11.24 -9.40 11.23
N ARG A 257 12.13 -10.33 10.90
CA ARG A 257 11.74 -11.65 10.35
C ARG A 257 11.11 -12.57 11.40
N ASN A 258 11.40 -12.37 12.68
CA ASN A 258 10.76 -13.11 13.77
C ASN A 258 9.42 -12.49 14.19
N ILE A 259 9.18 -11.22 13.84
CA ILE A 259 7.89 -10.54 13.99
C ILE A 259 7.01 -10.82 12.76
N ALA A 260 7.50 -10.51 11.56
CA ALA A 260 6.79 -10.68 10.29
C ALA A 260 6.90 -12.13 9.77
N THR A 261 6.38 -13.07 10.55
CA THR A 261 6.30 -14.50 10.23
C THR A 261 5.18 -14.77 9.21
N PHE A 262 5.05 -16.03 8.75
CA PHE A 262 3.94 -16.44 7.88
C PHE A 262 2.59 -16.08 8.50
N GLN A 263 2.39 -16.32 9.78
CA GLN A 263 1.16 -15.98 10.50
C GLN A 263 0.94 -14.47 10.61
N ALA A 264 2.01 -13.67 10.71
CA ALA A 264 1.89 -12.21 10.69
C ALA A 264 1.46 -11.70 9.30
N PHE A 265 1.90 -12.33 8.22
CA PHE A 265 1.38 -12.05 6.87
C PHE A 265 -0.09 -12.46 6.73
N GLU A 266 -0.52 -13.57 7.34
CA GLU A 266 -1.95 -13.92 7.42
C GLU A 266 -2.74 -12.83 8.18
N ASN A 267 -2.24 -12.31 9.30
CA ASN A 267 -2.85 -11.21 10.03
C ASN A 267 -2.96 -9.93 9.17
N ALA A 268 -1.90 -9.61 8.43
CA ALA A 268 -1.91 -8.46 7.53
C ALA A 268 -2.97 -8.62 6.42
N VAL A 269 -3.05 -9.79 5.78
CA VAL A 269 -4.08 -10.07 4.77
C VAL A 269 -5.47 -10.11 5.40
N ALA A 270 -5.63 -10.65 6.63
CA ALA A 270 -6.91 -10.62 7.33
C ALA A 270 -7.40 -9.19 7.56
N LEU A 271 -6.50 -8.28 7.98
CA LEU A 271 -6.83 -6.86 8.10
C LEU A 271 -7.19 -6.25 6.75
N ASP A 272 -6.37 -6.47 5.72
CA ASP A 272 -6.55 -5.90 4.38
C ASP A 272 -7.91 -6.28 3.77
N VAL A 273 -8.26 -7.55 3.87
CA VAL A 273 -9.54 -8.11 3.43
C VAL A 273 -10.71 -7.58 4.25
N ALA A 274 -10.54 -7.45 5.58
CA ALA A 274 -11.58 -6.95 6.49
C ALA A 274 -11.89 -5.46 6.28
N MET A 275 -10.92 -4.66 5.88
CA MET A 275 -11.11 -3.22 5.66
C MET A 275 -11.29 -2.84 4.18
N GLY A 276 -11.30 -3.82 3.26
CA GLY A 276 -11.40 -3.56 1.82
C GLY A 276 -10.25 -2.69 1.31
N GLY A 277 -9.02 -3.08 1.62
CA GLY A 277 -7.82 -2.34 1.27
C GLY A 277 -7.55 -2.26 -0.24
N SER A 278 -6.40 -1.77 -0.62
CA SER A 278 -6.00 -1.63 -2.02
C SER A 278 -5.55 -2.96 -2.62
N THR A 279 -5.89 -3.23 -3.89
CA THR A 279 -5.33 -4.39 -4.61
C THR A 279 -3.80 -4.36 -4.71
N ASN A 280 -3.19 -3.17 -4.65
CA ASN A 280 -1.74 -3.01 -4.67
C ASN A 280 -1.04 -3.60 -3.45
N THR A 281 -1.72 -3.71 -2.31
CA THR A 281 -1.17 -4.36 -1.10
C THR A 281 -0.77 -5.80 -1.36
N VAL A 282 -1.50 -6.50 -2.23
CA VAL A 282 -1.17 -7.87 -2.66
C VAL A 282 0.25 -7.94 -3.24
N LEU A 283 0.60 -7.03 -4.18
CA LEU A 283 1.95 -6.95 -4.72
C LEU A 283 3.00 -6.69 -3.63
N HIS A 284 2.66 -5.80 -2.71
CA HIS A 284 3.61 -5.33 -1.69
C HIS A 284 3.82 -6.38 -0.60
N LEU A 285 2.78 -7.10 -0.19
CA LEU A 285 2.91 -8.19 0.78
C LEU A 285 3.67 -9.39 0.20
N LEU A 286 3.43 -9.75 -1.07
CA LEU A 286 4.20 -10.80 -1.75
C LEU A 286 5.69 -10.41 -1.87
N ALA A 287 5.97 -9.15 -2.21
CA ALA A 287 7.35 -8.64 -2.28
C ALA A 287 8.03 -8.67 -0.90
N ALA A 288 7.33 -8.21 0.15
CA ALA A 288 7.83 -8.21 1.52
C ALA A 288 8.07 -9.63 2.06
N ALA A 289 7.13 -10.55 1.82
CA ALA A 289 7.25 -11.95 2.21
C ALA A 289 8.49 -12.62 1.59
N ARG A 290 8.76 -12.32 0.30
CA ARG A 290 9.98 -12.79 -0.37
C ARG A 290 11.25 -12.31 0.35
N GLU A 291 11.33 -11.03 0.72
CA GLU A 291 12.48 -10.48 1.46
C GLU A 291 12.60 -11.03 2.88
N ALA A 292 11.48 -11.42 3.47
CA ALA A 292 11.45 -12.12 4.77
C ALA A 292 11.84 -13.60 4.69
N ASN A 293 12.02 -14.16 3.48
CA ASN A 293 12.15 -15.61 3.22
C ASN A 293 10.90 -16.41 3.67
N VAL A 294 9.72 -15.80 3.58
CA VAL A 294 8.43 -16.41 3.87
C VAL A 294 7.78 -16.85 2.55
N ASN A 295 7.45 -18.13 2.44
CA ASN A 295 6.74 -18.67 1.27
C ASN A 295 5.25 -18.33 1.36
N PHE A 296 4.90 -17.09 1.03
CA PHE A 296 3.54 -16.57 1.02
C PHE A 296 3.10 -16.31 -0.43
N THR A 297 1.91 -16.76 -0.81
CA THR A 297 1.49 -16.85 -2.20
C THR A 297 0.09 -16.28 -2.45
N MET A 298 -0.28 -16.13 -3.73
CA MET A 298 -1.65 -15.75 -4.14
C MET A 298 -2.72 -16.72 -3.60
N ALA A 299 -2.37 -18.01 -3.44
CA ALA A 299 -3.29 -19.00 -2.87
C ALA A 299 -3.57 -18.75 -1.38
N ASP A 300 -2.58 -18.25 -0.63
CA ASP A 300 -2.78 -17.87 0.79
C ASP A 300 -3.68 -16.65 0.90
N ILE A 301 -3.52 -15.69 0.00
CA ILE A 301 -4.40 -14.51 -0.09
C ILE A 301 -5.84 -14.91 -0.41
N ASP A 302 -6.05 -15.80 -1.40
CA ASP A 302 -7.39 -16.31 -1.73
C ASP A 302 -8.04 -17.06 -0.56
N ARG A 303 -7.25 -17.89 0.11
CA ARG A 303 -7.71 -18.62 1.32
C ARG A 303 -8.18 -17.66 2.42
N MET A 304 -7.40 -16.61 2.70
CA MET A 304 -7.78 -15.60 3.69
C MET A 304 -8.99 -14.79 3.24
N SER A 305 -9.05 -14.40 1.98
CA SER A 305 -10.17 -13.68 1.38
C SER A 305 -11.52 -14.41 1.50
N ARG A 306 -11.53 -15.74 1.39
CA ARG A 306 -12.73 -16.57 1.58
C ARG A 306 -13.14 -16.73 3.05
N LYS A 307 -12.20 -16.56 3.97
CA LYS A 307 -12.40 -16.82 5.41
C LYS A 307 -12.80 -15.57 6.18
N VAL A 308 -12.27 -14.42 5.76
CA VAL A 308 -12.38 -13.16 6.50
C VAL A 308 -13.46 -12.28 5.90
N PRO A 309 -14.49 -11.89 6.66
CA PRO A 309 -15.56 -11.00 6.18
C PRO A 309 -15.08 -9.54 6.06
N CYS A 310 -15.80 -8.74 5.26
CA CYS A 310 -15.56 -7.30 5.17
C CYS A 310 -16.20 -6.58 6.38
N LEU A 311 -15.38 -6.10 7.31
CA LEU A 311 -15.83 -5.47 8.56
C LEU A 311 -15.89 -3.95 8.49
N SER A 312 -15.20 -3.32 7.53
CA SER A 312 -15.19 -1.87 7.36
C SER A 312 -15.14 -1.52 5.86
N LYS A 313 -15.92 -0.52 5.47
CA LYS A 313 -15.86 0.06 4.13
C LYS A 313 -15.51 1.54 4.25
N VAL A 314 -14.49 1.95 3.54
CA VAL A 314 -13.91 3.30 3.56
C VAL A 314 -13.85 3.83 2.13
N ALA A 315 -13.86 5.13 1.94
CA ALA A 315 -13.71 5.72 0.60
C ALA A 315 -12.52 5.09 -0.16
N PRO A 316 -12.69 4.74 -1.42
CA PRO A 316 -13.82 5.02 -2.32
C PRO A 316 -14.93 3.94 -2.34
N ALA A 317 -14.85 2.89 -1.51
CA ALA A 317 -15.88 1.84 -1.45
C ALA A 317 -17.23 2.41 -0.95
N VAL A 318 -17.19 3.42 -0.09
CA VAL A 318 -18.32 4.27 0.32
C VAL A 318 -17.87 5.73 0.36
N PRO A 319 -18.70 6.71 -0.03
CA PRO A 319 -18.26 8.10 -0.19
C PRO A 319 -18.08 8.86 1.13
N ASP A 320 -18.77 8.46 2.20
CA ASP A 320 -18.92 9.28 3.42
C ASP A 320 -18.06 8.80 4.60
N VAL A 321 -17.25 7.75 4.42
CA VAL A 321 -16.37 7.21 5.47
C VAL A 321 -14.92 7.36 5.04
N HIS A 322 -14.12 8.03 5.87
CA HIS A 322 -12.71 8.26 5.64
C HIS A 322 -11.85 7.68 6.78
N ILE A 323 -10.54 7.79 6.67
CA ILE A 323 -9.60 7.24 7.67
C ILE A 323 -9.81 7.85 9.07
N GLU A 324 -10.20 9.13 9.13
CA GLU A 324 -10.53 9.82 10.38
C GLU A 324 -11.72 9.19 11.12
N ASP A 325 -12.67 8.59 10.40
CA ASP A 325 -13.80 7.87 10.97
C ASP A 325 -13.39 6.49 11.48
N VAL A 326 -12.49 5.81 10.77
CA VAL A 326 -11.88 4.55 11.25
C VAL A 326 -11.11 4.80 12.54
N HIS A 327 -10.34 5.91 12.62
CA HIS A 327 -9.65 6.30 13.85
C HIS A 327 -10.62 6.49 15.01
N ARG A 328 -11.70 7.25 14.81
CA ARG A 328 -12.76 7.45 15.80
C ARG A 328 -13.41 6.14 16.27
N ALA A 329 -13.46 5.14 15.43
CA ALA A 329 -14.00 3.80 15.73
C ALA A 329 -12.98 2.88 16.45
N GLY A 330 -11.79 3.37 16.79
CA GLY A 330 -10.72 2.64 17.48
C GLY A 330 -9.59 2.17 16.58
N GLY A 331 -9.55 2.66 15.35
CA GLY A 331 -8.45 2.42 14.42
C GLY A 331 -8.24 0.95 14.08
N ILE A 332 -7.01 0.63 13.77
CA ILE A 332 -6.63 -0.73 13.34
C ILE A 332 -6.74 -1.72 14.49
N MET A 333 -6.41 -1.32 15.71
CA MET A 333 -6.53 -2.22 16.87
C MET A 333 -7.98 -2.66 17.13
N ALA A 334 -8.98 -1.83 16.82
CA ALA A 334 -10.39 -2.24 16.91
C ALA A 334 -10.76 -3.27 15.82
N ILE A 335 -10.28 -3.13 14.58
CA ILE A 335 -10.50 -4.12 13.52
C ILE A 335 -9.81 -5.44 13.90
N LEU A 336 -8.55 -5.41 14.33
CA LEU A 336 -7.82 -6.58 14.81
C LEU A 336 -8.51 -7.24 16.01
N GLY A 337 -9.09 -6.43 16.91
CA GLY A 337 -9.89 -6.90 18.02
C GLY A 337 -11.15 -7.65 17.57
N GLU A 338 -11.89 -7.14 16.58
CA GLU A 338 -13.05 -7.85 16.01
C GLU A 338 -12.63 -9.14 15.28
N LEU A 339 -11.51 -9.12 14.55
CA LEU A 339 -10.95 -10.32 13.92
C LEU A 339 -10.54 -11.38 14.97
N ALA A 340 -9.91 -10.96 16.07
CA ALA A 340 -9.52 -11.85 17.16
C ALA A 340 -10.74 -12.48 17.84
N ARG A 341 -11.78 -11.71 18.13
CA ARG A 341 -13.07 -12.21 18.68
C ARG A 341 -13.75 -13.19 17.72
N GLY A 342 -13.60 -12.97 16.42
CA GLY A 342 -14.09 -13.87 15.37
C GLY A 342 -13.27 -15.13 15.15
N GLY A 343 -12.11 -15.31 15.85
CA GLY A 343 -11.20 -16.43 15.64
C GLY A 343 -10.46 -16.37 14.29
N LEU A 344 -10.20 -15.17 13.78
CA LEU A 344 -9.65 -14.90 12.45
C LEU A 344 -8.25 -14.27 12.49
N LEU A 345 -7.62 -14.19 13.66
CA LEU A 345 -6.33 -13.56 13.89
C LEU A 345 -5.41 -14.46 14.72
N HIS A 346 -4.13 -14.48 14.39
CA HIS A 346 -3.09 -15.05 15.25
C HIS A 346 -2.68 -14.00 16.29
N THR A 347 -2.96 -14.24 17.55
CA THR A 347 -2.81 -13.26 18.62
C THR A 347 -1.59 -13.45 19.49
N ASP A 348 -0.88 -14.57 19.35
CA ASP A 348 0.31 -14.96 20.10
C ASP A 348 1.64 -14.44 19.50
N LEU A 349 1.56 -13.67 18.42
CA LEU A 349 2.73 -13.15 17.72
C LEU A 349 3.32 -11.91 18.39
N PRO A 350 4.66 -11.78 18.45
CA PRO A 350 5.32 -10.61 19.00
C PRO A 350 5.09 -9.36 18.14
N THR A 351 5.19 -8.18 18.78
CA THR A 351 5.18 -6.89 18.11
C THR A 351 6.36 -6.03 18.60
N VAL A 352 6.67 -4.95 17.90
CA VAL A 352 7.73 -4.01 18.32
C VAL A 352 7.40 -3.30 19.64
N HIS A 353 6.15 -3.30 20.08
CA HIS A 353 5.69 -2.51 21.23
C HIS A 353 5.01 -3.33 22.34
N SER A 354 4.68 -4.58 22.09
CA SER A 354 4.00 -5.47 23.04
C SER A 354 4.54 -6.90 22.92
N PRO A 355 4.55 -7.66 24.00
CA PRO A 355 5.01 -9.07 23.94
C PRO A 355 4.24 -9.90 22.92
N THR A 356 2.92 -9.71 22.84
CA THR A 356 2.05 -10.38 21.88
C THR A 356 1.04 -9.41 21.26
N MET A 357 0.44 -9.79 20.13
CA MET A 357 -0.67 -9.08 19.53
C MET A 357 -1.91 -9.08 20.46
N ALA A 358 -2.10 -10.14 21.25
CA ALA A 358 -3.15 -10.19 22.27
C ALA A 358 -2.99 -9.08 23.31
N ASP A 359 -1.77 -8.87 23.81
CA ASP A 359 -1.46 -7.79 24.76
C ASP A 359 -1.70 -6.41 24.12
N ALA A 360 -1.31 -6.24 22.85
CA ALA A 360 -1.56 -5.02 22.09
C ALA A 360 -3.06 -4.72 21.97
N ILE A 361 -3.86 -5.71 21.59
CA ILE A 361 -5.33 -5.58 21.48
C ILE A 361 -5.94 -5.29 22.86
N ALA A 362 -5.55 -5.99 23.91
CA ALA A 362 -6.04 -5.75 25.26
C ALA A 362 -5.80 -4.31 25.75
N GLN A 363 -4.65 -3.73 25.36
CA GLN A 363 -4.29 -2.36 25.73
C GLN A 363 -4.99 -1.30 24.85
N TRP A 364 -5.16 -1.54 23.53
CA TRP A 364 -5.51 -0.50 22.56
C TRP A 364 -6.88 -0.64 21.91
N ASP A 365 -7.57 -1.79 22.03
CA ASP A 365 -8.94 -1.90 21.53
C ASP A 365 -9.90 -1.18 22.48
N ILE A 366 -10.53 -0.11 22.00
CA ILE A 366 -11.47 0.75 22.76
C ILE A 366 -12.71 0.02 23.28
N LYS A 367 -12.97 -1.21 22.79
CA LYS A 367 -14.05 -2.07 23.28
C LYS A 367 -13.64 -2.89 24.51
N VAL A 368 -12.34 -3.05 24.73
CA VAL A 368 -11.77 -3.90 25.79
C VAL A 368 -11.07 -3.08 26.86
N THR A 369 -10.28 -2.11 26.46
CA THR A 369 -9.52 -1.27 27.41
C THR A 369 -10.41 -0.28 28.14
N ASN A 370 -10.12 -0.06 29.43
CA ASN A 370 -10.71 1.03 30.23
C ASN A 370 -9.74 2.23 30.39
N ASP A 371 -8.64 2.24 29.65
CA ASP A 371 -7.66 3.33 29.71
C ASP A 371 -8.23 4.59 29.04
N GLU A 372 -8.48 5.61 29.87
CA GLU A 372 -9.00 6.90 29.39
C GLU A 372 -8.04 7.60 28.43
N ALA A 373 -6.71 7.37 28.54
CA ALA A 373 -5.74 7.95 27.62
C ALA A 373 -5.88 7.34 26.22
N VAL A 374 -6.15 6.04 26.12
CA VAL A 374 -6.43 5.37 24.85
C VAL A 374 -7.74 5.86 24.25
N HIS A 375 -8.80 5.97 25.05
CA HIS A 375 -10.07 6.54 24.60
C HIS A 375 -9.92 8.00 24.16
N HIS A 376 -9.08 8.77 24.83
CA HIS A 376 -8.78 10.15 24.44
C HIS A 376 -8.02 10.21 23.11
N PHE A 377 -7.03 9.35 22.93
CA PHE A 377 -6.24 9.24 21.69
C PHE A 377 -7.15 8.99 20.47
N TYR A 378 -8.04 8.03 20.54
CA TYR A 378 -8.95 7.72 19.43
C TYR A 378 -10.07 8.75 19.21
N LYS A 379 -10.19 9.77 20.06
CA LYS A 379 -11.03 10.95 19.81
C LYS A 379 -10.37 12.01 18.94
N ALA A 380 -9.13 11.83 18.50
CA ALA A 380 -8.49 12.77 17.59
C ALA A 380 -9.37 12.99 16.34
N ALA A 381 -9.62 14.24 16.02
CA ALA A 381 -10.56 14.65 14.97
C ALA A 381 -9.89 15.61 13.98
N PRO A 382 -10.40 15.72 12.74
CA PRO A 382 -9.92 16.71 11.79
C PRO A 382 -10.13 18.12 12.31
N GLY A 383 -9.15 19.01 12.07
CA GLY A 383 -9.24 20.41 12.41
C GLY A 383 -10.10 21.23 11.44
N GLY A 384 -10.24 20.75 10.21
CA GLY A 384 -11.03 21.40 9.17
C GLY A 384 -10.38 22.66 8.61
N VAL A 385 -9.06 22.83 8.80
CA VAL A 385 -8.30 23.98 8.32
C VAL A 385 -7.20 23.50 7.37
N PRO A 386 -7.14 23.96 6.12
CA PRO A 386 -6.07 23.62 5.20
C PRO A 386 -4.68 23.97 5.75
N THR A 387 -3.76 23.01 5.78
CA THR A 387 -2.40 23.21 6.32
C THR A 387 -1.43 22.13 5.84
N GLN A 388 -0.14 22.48 5.69
CA GLN A 388 0.97 21.55 5.49
C GLN A 388 1.80 21.35 6.78
N VAL A 389 1.37 21.90 7.90
CA VAL A 389 2.12 21.85 9.16
C VAL A 389 1.71 20.62 9.97
N ALA A 390 2.67 19.72 10.21
CA ALA A 390 2.46 18.57 11.08
C ALA A 390 2.07 19.00 12.50
N PHE A 391 1.21 18.21 13.15
CA PHE A 391 0.85 18.35 14.57
C PHE A 391 0.24 19.71 14.96
N SER A 392 -0.28 20.45 13.98
CA SER A 392 -0.77 21.83 14.18
C SER A 392 -2.21 21.91 14.71
N GLN A 393 -2.88 20.77 14.91
CA GLN A 393 -4.30 20.69 15.30
C GLN A 393 -4.49 19.70 16.45
N ASP A 394 -5.50 19.96 17.29
CA ASP A 394 -5.82 19.13 18.47
C ASP A 394 -7.33 18.92 18.67
N SER A 395 -8.11 19.06 17.60
CA SER A 395 -9.56 18.84 17.60
C SER A 395 -9.93 17.45 18.08
N ARG A 396 -11.09 17.32 18.78
CA ARG A 396 -11.53 16.04 19.33
C ARG A 396 -12.99 15.78 19.02
N TRP A 397 -13.28 14.52 18.67
CA TRP A 397 -14.65 14.03 18.64
C TRP A 397 -15.26 14.02 20.03
N LYS A 398 -16.53 14.37 20.16
CA LYS A 398 -17.26 14.31 21.43
C LYS A 398 -17.41 12.88 21.94
N LYS A 399 -17.58 11.92 21.02
CA LYS A 399 -17.80 10.49 21.32
C LYS A 399 -17.04 9.63 20.32
N LEU A 400 -16.56 8.47 20.78
CA LEU A 400 -16.08 7.39 19.95
C LEU A 400 -17.26 6.71 19.21
N ASP A 401 -16.98 6.04 18.11
CA ASP A 401 -17.89 5.11 17.46
C ASP A 401 -17.65 3.71 18.02
N LEU A 402 -18.56 3.27 18.91
CA LEU A 402 -18.56 1.94 19.52
C LEU A 402 -19.59 0.99 18.90
N ASP A 403 -20.36 1.48 17.93
CA ASP A 403 -21.38 0.68 17.24
C ASP A 403 -20.73 -0.36 16.34
N ARG A 404 -20.88 -1.63 16.68
CA ARG A 404 -20.37 -2.78 15.91
C ARG A 404 -21.42 -3.46 15.05
N GLU A 405 -22.62 -2.92 15.04
CA GLU A 405 -23.74 -3.38 14.20
C GLU A 405 -23.89 -2.51 12.94
N HIS A 406 -23.89 -1.18 13.10
CA HIS A 406 -24.13 -0.22 12.02
C HIS A 406 -22.98 0.80 11.83
N GLY A 407 -22.00 0.79 12.72
CA GLY A 407 -20.88 1.74 12.71
C GLY A 407 -19.86 1.52 11.58
N VAL A 408 -18.79 2.29 11.65
CA VAL A 408 -17.69 2.26 10.68
C VAL A 408 -16.94 0.92 10.71
N ILE A 409 -16.71 0.38 11.92
CA ILE A 409 -16.14 -0.96 12.12
C ILE A 409 -17.23 -1.86 12.67
N ARG A 410 -17.53 -2.96 11.97
CA ARG A 410 -18.57 -3.90 12.35
C ARG A 410 -18.02 -5.18 12.94
N SER A 411 -18.85 -5.88 13.74
CA SER A 411 -18.53 -7.24 14.19
C SER A 411 -18.66 -8.24 13.04
N LYS A 412 -18.12 -9.45 13.23
CA LYS A 412 -18.22 -10.53 12.25
C LYS A 412 -19.68 -10.85 11.88
N GLU A 413 -20.59 -10.80 12.86
CA GLU A 413 -22.02 -11.09 12.69
C GLU A 413 -22.73 -10.02 11.83
N HIS A 414 -22.22 -8.78 11.88
CA HIS A 414 -22.81 -7.62 11.20
C HIS A 414 -21.96 -7.14 10.02
N ALA A 415 -21.01 -7.96 9.56
CA ALA A 415 -20.13 -7.64 8.45
C ALA A 415 -20.88 -7.14 7.21
N PHE A 416 -20.26 -6.25 6.45
CA PHE A 416 -20.85 -5.75 5.19
C PHE A 416 -21.07 -6.88 4.17
N THR A 417 -20.11 -7.80 4.09
CA THR A 417 -20.21 -9.04 3.31
C THR A 417 -19.49 -10.15 4.07
N GLN A 418 -19.97 -11.39 3.93
CA GLN A 418 -19.30 -12.56 4.52
C GLN A 418 -18.08 -13.00 3.70
N ASP A 419 -17.99 -12.61 2.45
CA ASP A 419 -16.80 -12.71 1.61
C ASP A 419 -15.96 -11.44 1.79
N GLY A 420 -14.65 -11.56 1.66
CA GLY A 420 -13.75 -10.45 1.95
C GLY A 420 -13.82 -9.28 0.97
N GLY A 421 -13.26 -8.15 1.35
CA GLY A 421 -13.21 -6.94 0.53
C GLY A 421 -12.25 -7.02 -0.67
N LEU A 422 -11.45 -8.09 -0.78
CA LEU A 422 -10.59 -8.41 -1.92
C LEU A 422 -10.82 -9.86 -2.34
N ALA A 423 -10.68 -10.19 -3.62
CA ALA A 423 -10.79 -11.55 -4.14
C ALA A 423 -9.76 -11.84 -5.22
N VAL A 424 -9.20 -13.06 -5.21
CA VAL A 424 -8.34 -13.58 -6.26
C VAL A 424 -9.20 -14.42 -7.21
N LEU A 425 -9.12 -14.16 -8.52
CA LEU A 425 -9.80 -14.95 -9.55
C LEU A 425 -8.77 -15.73 -10.37
N TYR A 426 -9.15 -16.93 -10.81
CA TYR A 426 -8.33 -17.81 -11.63
C TYR A 426 -9.08 -18.26 -12.88
N GLY A 427 -8.35 -18.58 -13.93
CA GLY A 427 -8.90 -19.14 -15.15
C GLY A 427 -7.91 -19.09 -16.31
N ASN A 428 -8.36 -19.53 -17.50
CA ASN A 428 -7.49 -19.63 -18.66
C ASN A 428 -6.91 -18.31 -19.16
N ILE A 429 -7.45 -17.16 -18.73
CA ILE A 429 -6.95 -15.82 -19.05
C ILE A 429 -5.97 -15.28 -17.98
N ALA A 430 -6.02 -15.83 -16.76
CA ALA A 430 -5.16 -15.46 -15.64
C ALA A 430 -4.85 -16.73 -14.82
N GLU A 431 -3.99 -17.60 -15.35
CA GLU A 431 -3.69 -18.92 -14.78
C GLU A 431 -3.05 -18.82 -13.38
N LYS A 432 -2.25 -17.79 -13.15
CA LYS A 432 -1.59 -17.52 -11.86
C LYS A 432 -2.37 -16.54 -10.98
N GLY A 433 -3.56 -16.17 -11.40
CA GLY A 433 -4.48 -15.33 -10.69
C GLY A 433 -4.49 -13.86 -11.16
N CYS A 434 -5.56 -13.20 -10.79
CA CYS A 434 -5.76 -11.75 -10.88
C CYS A 434 -6.54 -11.31 -9.64
N ILE A 435 -6.60 -10.01 -9.37
CA ILE A 435 -7.16 -9.47 -8.13
C ILE A 435 -8.29 -8.47 -8.41
N VAL A 436 -9.34 -8.50 -7.58
CA VAL A 436 -10.45 -7.55 -7.61
C VAL A 436 -10.75 -7.02 -6.21
N LYS A 437 -11.02 -5.72 -6.07
CA LYS A 437 -11.50 -5.09 -4.84
C LYS A 437 -13.02 -5.23 -4.76
N THR A 438 -13.49 -6.33 -4.16
CA THR A 438 -14.92 -6.66 -4.04
C THR A 438 -15.69 -5.69 -3.17
N ALA A 439 -15.04 -5.06 -2.18
CA ALA A 439 -15.66 -4.02 -1.35
C ALA A 439 -16.22 -2.83 -2.15
N GLY A 440 -15.66 -2.57 -3.33
CA GLY A 440 -16.07 -1.50 -4.24
C GLY A 440 -16.95 -1.96 -5.41
N VAL A 441 -17.35 -3.24 -5.47
CA VAL A 441 -18.16 -3.82 -6.55
C VAL A 441 -19.59 -4.07 -6.05
N ASP A 442 -20.57 -3.62 -6.83
CA ASP A 442 -21.98 -3.93 -6.57
C ASP A 442 -22.22 -5.45 -6.73
N GLU A 443 -22.88 -6.08 -5.78
CA GLU A 443 -23.09 -7.54 -5.80
C GLU A 443 -23.89 -8.02 -7.01
N SER A 444 -24.71 -7.15 -7.61
CA SER A 444 -25.49 -7.46 -8.82
C SER A 444 -24.62 -7.80 -10.03
N ILE A 445 -23.36 -7.35 -10.05
CA ILE A 445 -22.38 -7.60 -11.12
C ILE A 445 -21.22 -8.50 -10.70
N TRP A 446 -21.33 -9.20 -9.56
CA TRP A 446 -20.32 -10.20 -9.16
C TRP A 446 -20.27 -11.40 -10.12
N LYS A 447 -21.32 -11.60 -10.89
CA LYS A 447 -21.34 -12.47 -12.08
C LYS A 447 -21.58 -11.60 -13.30
N PHE A 448 -20.60 -11.58 -14.19
CA PHE A 448 -20.63 -10.74 -15.36
C PHE A 448 -20.14 -11.51 -16.60
N THR A 449 -20.85 -11.35 -17.69
CA THR A 449 -20.44 -11.90 -18.99
C THR A 449 -20.53 -10.79 -20.00
N GLY A 450 -19.42 -10.52 -20.71
CA GLY A 450 -19.35 -9.41 -21.64
C GLY A 450 -18.46 -9.67 -22.83
N LYS A 451 -18.47 -8.73 -23.78
CA LYS A 451 -17.62 -8.75 -24.96
C LYS A 451 -16.33 -7.98 -24.74
N ALA A 452 -15.20 -8.56 -25.08
CA ALA A 452 -13.91 -7.92 -24.97
C ALA A 452 -13.79 -6.71 -25.89
N ARG A 453 -13.28 -5.59 -25.35
CA ARG A 453 -12.75 -4.43 -26.06
C ARG A 453 -11.29 -4.29 -25.70
N VAL A 454 -10.41 -4.58 -26.66
CA VAL A 454 -8.98 -4.75 -26.39
C VAL A 454 -8.19 -3.50 -26.73
N TYR A 455 -7.41 -3.02 -25.75
CA TYR A 455 -6.51 -1.89 -25.88
C TYR A 455 -5.09 -2.28 -25.43
N GLU A 456 -4.09 -1.76 -26.11
CA GLU A 456 -2.69 -2.09 -25.85
C GLU A 456 -1.95 -1.03 -25.01
N SER A 457 -2.70 -0.01 -24.54
CA SER A 457 -2.22 1.00 -23.60
C SER A 457 -3.38 1.59 -22.79
N GLN A 458 -3.06 2.25 -21.66
CA GLN A 458 -4.03 3.04 -20.90
C GLN A 458 -4.58 4.20 -21.75
N GLU A 459 -3.71 4.84 -22.52
CA GLU A 459 -4.02 6.00 -23.34
C GLU A 459 -5.08 5.64 -24.39
N ASP A 460 -4.90 4.54 -25.11
CA ASP A 460 -5.87 4.05 -26.09
C ASP A 460 -7.21 3.68 -25.44
N ALA A 461 -7.16 3.06 -24.25
CA ALA A 461 -8.37 2.71 -23.51
C ALA A 461 -9.15 3.95 -23.06
N VAL A 462 -8.46 4.98 -22.59
CA VAL A 462 -9.07 6.28 -22.22
C VAL A 462 -9.71 6.93 -23.43
N GLU A 463 -9.02 6.98 -24.56
CA GLU A 463 -9.55 7.51 -25.82
C GLU A 463 -10.79 6.73 -26.28
N GLY A 464 -10.74 5.38 -26.23
CA GLY A 464 -11.87 4.52 -26.58
C GLY A 464 -13.09 4.72 -25.66
N ILE A 465 -12.88 4.89 -24.37
CA ILE A 465 -13.96 5.16 -23.39
C ILE A 465 -14.60 6.52 -23.65
N LEU A 466 -13.81 7.57 -23.77
CA LEU A 466 -14.30 8.93 -23.99
C LEU A 466 -14.89 9.12 -25.40
N GLY A 467 -14.36 8.39 -26.41
CA GLY A 467 -14.82 8.37 -27.79
C GLY A 467 -16.04 7.45 -28.04
N GLU A 468 -16.67 6.95 -26.97
CA GLU A 468 -17.89 6.14 -27.02
C GLU A 468 -17.76 4.79 -27.76
N GLN A 469 -16.54 4.26 -27.90
CA GLN A 469 -16.30 2.93 -28.46
C GLN A 469 -16.67 1.81 -27.48
N VAL A 470 -16.61 2.11 -26.16
CA VAL A 470 -17.02 1.20 -25.09
C VAL A 470 -18.50 1.38 -24.79
N GLN A 471 -19.25 0.30 -24.78
CA GLN A 471 -20.70 0.23 -24.56
C GLN A 471 -21.04 -0.60 -23.31
N ALA A 472 -22.28 -0.46 -22.83
CA ALA A 472 -22.79 -1.31 -21.75
C ALA A 472 -22.69 -2.79 -22.12
N GLY A 473 -22.21 -3.61 -21.20
CA GLY A 473 -21.96 -5.06 -21.41
C GLY A 473 -20.56 -5.39 -21.93
N ASP A 474 -19.69 -4.40 -22.17
CA ASP A 474 -18.31 -4.67 -22.59
C ASP A 474 -17.40 -5.01 -21.41
N VAL A 475 -16.37 -5.82 -21.68
CA VAL A 475 -15.19 -6.03 -20.83
C VAL A 475 -14.01 -5.31 -21.47
N VAL A 476 -13.58 -4.22 -20.87
CA VAL A 476 -12.42 -3.44 -21.36
C VAL A 476 -11.14 -4.16 -20.96
N ILE A 477 -10.38 -4.64 -21.94
CA ILE A 477 -9.09 -5.30 -21.74
C ILE A 477 -7.97 -4.30 -22.00
N ILE A 478 -7.15 -4.05 -20.98
CA ILE A 478 -5.95 -3.20 -21.13
C ILE A 478 -4.73 -4.07 -20.87
N ARG A 479 -3.97 -4.36 -21.91
CA ARG A 479 -2.84 -5.29 -21.85
C ARG A 479 -1.52 -4.63 -22.18
N TYR A 480 -0.41 -5.30 -21.85
CA TYR A 480 0.97 -4.78 -21.93
C TYR A 480 1.24 -3.60 -20.99
N GLU A 481 0.49 -3.49 -19.91
CA GLU A 481 0.72 -2.53 -18.82
C GLU A 481 1.27 -3.20 -17.55
N GLY A 482 1.69 -4.46 -17.67
CA GLY A 482 2.31 -5.23 -16.58
C GLY A 482 3.72 -4.77 -16.22
N PRO A 483 4.38 -5.47 -15.26
CA PRO A 483 5.73 -5.13 -14.78
C PRO A 483 6.77 -5.00 -15.91
N LYS A 484 6.80 -5.93 -16.85
CA LYS A 484 7.69 -5.90 -18.03
C LYS A 484 7.11 -5.11 -19.19
N GLY A 485 5.84 -5.34 -19.48
CA GLY A 485 5.16 -4.80 -20.65
C GLY A 485 4.97 -3.30 -20.60
N GLY A 486 4.74 -2.73 -19.42
CA GLY A 486 4.55 -1.31 -19.19
C GLY A 486 5.69 -0.42 -19.69
N PRO A 487 6.97 -0.62 -19.33
CA PRO A 487 7.38 -1.29 -18.09
C PRO A 487 7.05 -0.45 -16.86
N GLY A 488 7.06 -1.11 -15.69
CA GLY A 488 6.81 -0.45 -14.41
C GLY A 488 5.37 -0.60 -13.91
N MET A 489 4.52 -1.36 -14.62
CA MET A 489 3.18 -1.72 -14.16
C MET A 489 2.38 -0.50 -13.70
N GLN A 490 2.15 0.46 -14.60
CA GLN A 490 1.50 1.71 -14.24
C GLN A 490 0.13 1.49 -13.56
N GLU A 491 -0.13 2.33 -12.57
CA GLU A 491 -1.39 2.35 -11.84
C GLU A 491 -2.41 3.18 -12.59
N MET A 492 -3.56 2.60 -12.89
CA MET A 492 -4.59 3.24 -13.71
C MET A 492 -5.79 3.62 -12.86
N LEU A 493 -6.20 4.88 -12.93
CA LEU A 493 -7.42 5.40 -12.32
C LEU A 493 -8.34 6.04 -13.36
N TYR A 494 -7.78 6.65 -14.41
CA TYR A 494 -8.57 7.35 -15.44
C TYR A 494 -9.57 6.44 -16.18
N PRO A 495 -9.21 5.22 -16.63
CA PRO A 495 -10.19 4.34 -17.29
C PRO A 495 -11.41 4.05 -16.42
N THR A 496 -11.19 3.79 -15.12
CA THR A 496 -12.28 3.49 -14.18
C THR A 496 -13.12 4.73 -13.85
N SER A 497 -12.49 5.88 -13.67
CA SER A 497 -13.16 7.16 -13.41
C SER A 497 -14.00 7.60 -14.61
N TYR A 498 -13.51 7.41 -15.83
CA TYR A 498 -14.23 7.80 -17.04
C TYR A 498 -15.39 6.85 -17.37
N LEU A 499 -15.27 5.55 -17.10
CA LEU A 499 -16.44 4.67 -17.15
C LEU A 499 -17.52 5.11 -16.16
N LYS A 500 -17.12 5.50 -14.95
CA LYS A 500 -18.05 6.00 -13.93
C LYS A 500 -18.72 7.30 -14.37
N SER A 501 -17.97 8.27 -14.90
CA SER A 501 -18.51 9.58 -15.37
C SER A 501 -19.48 9.39 -16.55
N ARG A 502 -19.29 8.35 -17.37
CA ARG A 502 -20.21 7.99 -18.46
C ARG A 502 -21.42 7.16 -18.03
N GLY A 503 -21.58 6.87 -16.73
CA GLY A 503 -22.66 6.04 -16.22
C GLY A 503 -22.45 4.52 -16.46
N LEU A 504 -21.28 4.10 -16.97
CA LEU A 504 -20.97 2.72 -17.31
C LEU A 504 -20.33 1.92 -16.15
N GLY A 505 -20.13 2.53 -14.99
CA GLY A 505 -19.41 1.94 -13.87
C GLY A 505 -20.02 0.65 -13.29
N LYS A 506 -21.32 0.39 -13.55
CA LYS A 506 -22.02 -0.86 -13.19
C LYS A 506 -22.40 -1.70 -14.41
N GLU A 507 -22.09 -1.21 -15.61
CA GLU A 507 -22.50 -1.83 -16.87
C GLU A 507 -21.32 -2.49 -17.62
N CYS A 508 -20.09 -2.20 -17.20
CA CYS A 508 -18.87 -2.71 -17.81
C CYS A 508 -17.94 -3.32 -16.77
N ALA A 509 -17.05 -4.20 -17.22
CA ALA A 509 -15.91 -4.69 -16.47
C ALA A 509 -14.60 -4.20 -17.10
N LEU A 510 -13.53 -4.11 -16.29
CA LEU A 510 -12.16 -3.89 -16.78
C LEU A 510 -11.27 -5.04 -16.34
N LEU A 511 -10.36 -5.44 -17.22
CA LEU A 511 -9.32 -6.44 -16.93
C LEU A 511 -7.97 -5.95 -17.46
N THR A 512 -6.91 -6.05 -16.64
CA THR A 512 -5.57 -5.64 -17.04
C THR A 512 -4.49 -6.53 -16.45
N ASP A 513 -3.36 -6.65 -17.15
CA ASP A 513 -2.10 -7.17 -16.60
C ASP A 513 -1.29 -6.09 -15.85
N GLY A 514 -1.70 -4.83 -15.97
CA GLY A 514 -1.28 -3.74 -15.12
C GLY A 514 -2.01 -3.76 -13.76
N ARG A 515 -2.22 -2.58 -13.17
CA ARG A 515 -2.93 -2.44 -11.89
C ARG A 515 -3.88 -1.25 -11.91
N PHE A 516 -4.91 -1.35 -11.09
CA PHE A 516 -5.81 -0.24 -10.84
C PHE A 516 -5.49 0.42 -9.50
N SER A 517 -5.75 1.70 -9.39
CA SER A 517 -5.58 2.46 -8.15
C SER A 517 -6.45 1.91 -7.02
N GLY A 518 -5.97 2.03 -5.79
CA GLY A 518 -6.79 1.80 -4.59
C GLY A 518 -8.05 2.69 -4.54
N GLY A 519 -8.05 3.81 -5.28
CA GLY A 519 -9.20 4.70 -5.48
C GLY A 519 -10.25 4.19 -6.48
N THR A 520 -10.03 3.03 -7.10
CA THR A 520 -10.95 2.45 -8.08
C THR A 520 -12.20 1.88 -7.42
N SER A 521 -13.34 2.09 -8.05
CA SER A 521 -14.63 1.43 -7.77
C SER A 521 -15.19 0.80 -9.05
N GLY A 522 -16.13 -0.16 -8.90
CA GLY A 522 -16.66 -0.94 -10.01
C GLY A 522 -15.87 -2.22 -10.27
N LEU A 523 -16.31 -3.02 -11.26
CA LEU A 523 -15.75 -4.33 -11.57
C LEU A 523 -14.41 -4.19 -12.34
N SER A 524 -13.35 -3.86 -11.58
CA SER A 524 -12.00 -3.63 -12.10
C SER A 524 -11.04 -4.69 -11.58
N ILE A 525 -10.51 -5.51 -12.48
CA ILE A 525 -9.71 -6.70 -12.20
C ILE A 525 -8.29 -6.43 -12.73
N GLY A 526 -7.34 -6.36 -11.81
CA GLY A 526 -5.92 -6.11 -12.13
C GLY A 526 -5.03 -7.31 -11.91
N HIS A 527 -3.74 -7.11 -12.22
CA HIS A 527 -2.67 -8.08 -11.95
C HIS A 527 -2.85 -9.42 -12.69
N ALA A 528 -3.53 -9.43 -13.85
CA ALA A 528 -3.68 -10.67 -14.61
C ALA A 528 -2.30 -11.30 -14.88
N SER A 529 -2.11 -12.49 -14.35
CA SER A 529 -0.81 -13.18 -14.37
C SER A 529 -0.91 -14.57 -15.00
N PRO A 530 0.07 -14.93 -15.87
CA PRO A 530 1.20 -14.12 -16.35
C PRO A 530 0.75 -12.91 -17.18
N GLU A 531 1.53 -11.80 -17.15
CA GLU A 531 1.25 -10.64 -17.99
C GLU A 531 1.41 -10.95 -19.50
N ALA A 532 0.80 -10.15 -20.38
CA ALA A 532 0.89 -10.33 -21.83
C ALA A 532 2.34 -10.37 -22.33
N ALA A 533 3.20 -9.49 -21.84
CA ALA A 533 4.62 -9.42 -22.22
C ALA A 533 5.45 -10.65 -21.77
N GLN A 534 4.90 -11.48 -20.88
CA GLN A 534 5.50 -12.76 -20.45
C GLN A 534 4.79 -13.99 -21.06
N GLY A 535 4.01 -13.81 -22.10
CA GLY A 535 3.29 -14.89 -22.77
C GLY A 535 1.96 -15.26 -22.10
N GLY A 536 1.43 -14.40 -21.22
CA GLY A 536 0.14 -14.60 -20.59
C GLY A 536 -1.02 -14.58 -21.59
N ALA A 537 -2.05 -15.38 -21.32
CA ALA A 537 -3.20 -15.55 -22.20
C ALA A 537 -4.02 -14.27 -22.43
N ILE A 538 -3.92 -13.28 -21.55
CA ILE A 538 -4.51 -11.95 -21.77
C ILE A 538 -4.00 -11.32 -23.08
N GLY A 539 -2.75 -11.63 -23.49
CA GLY A 539 -2.18 -11.22 -24.78
C GLY A 539 -2.84 -11.86 -26.02
N LEU A 540 -3.63 -12.92 -25.82
CA LEU A 540 -4.30 -13.67 -26.90
C LEU A 540 -5.78 -13.31 -27.07
N VAL A 541 -6.32 -12.43 -26.20
CA VAL A 541 -7.72 -11.97 -26.31
C VAL A 541 -7.88 -11.13 -27.56
N GLU A 542 -8.97 -11.34 -28.29
CA GLU A 542 -9.36 -10.58 -29.48
C GLU A 542 -10.64 -9.80 -29.23
N ASP A 543 -10.83 -8.71 -29.96
CA ASP A 543 -12.06 -7.92 -29.89
C ASP A 543 -13.29 -8.79 -30.19
N GLY A 544 -14.32 -8.65 -29.34
CA GLY A 544 -15.56 -9.39 -29.46
C GLY A 544 -15.56 -10.78 -28.81
N ASP A 545 -14.43 -11.23 -28.26
CA ASP A 545 -14.38 -12.45 -27.44
C ASP A 545 -15.32 -12.34 -26.25
N THR A 546 -15.85 -13.46 -25.80
CA THR A 546 -16.67 -13.51 -24.59
C THR A 546 -15.81 -13.76 -23.36
N ILE A 547 -15.91 -12.88 -22.37
CA ILE A 547 -15.26 -13.02 -21.07
C ILE A 547 -16.33 -13.29 -20.01
N GLU A 548 -16.13 -14.32 -19.22
CA GLU A 548 -16.97 -14.72 -18.10
C GLU A 548 -16.25 -14.43 -16.79
N ILE A 549 -16.90 -13.70 -15.88
CA ILE A 549 -16.40 -13.36 -14.54
C ILE A 549 -17.39 -13.88 -13.50
N ASP A 550 -16.90 -14.65 -12.54
CA ASP A 550 -17.70 -15.18 -11.43
C ASP A 550 -16.91 -15.03 -10.11
N ILE A 551 -17.11 -13.91 -9.43
CA ILE A 551 -16.41 -13.59 -8.17
C ILE A 551 -16.72 -14.63 -7.09
N PRO A 552 -17.98 -15.03 -6.82
CA PRO A 552 -18.28 -16.06 -5.84
C PRO A 552 -17.54 -17.37 -6.04
N ASN A 553 -17.36 -17.78 -7.29
CA ASN A 553 -16.63 -19.02 -7.63
C ASN A 553 -15.14 -18.78 -7.93
N ARG A 554 -14.63 -17.54 -7.74
CA ARG A 554 -13.22 -17.17 -7.98
C ARG A 554 -12.76 -17.52 -9.40
N ARG A 555 -13.61 -17.30 -10.40
CA ARG A 555 -13.36 -17.66 -11.78
C ARG A 555 -13.36 -16.45 -12.71
N ILE A 556 -12.39 -16.45 -13.64
CA ILE A 556 -12.39 -15.59 -14.81
C ILE A 556 -12.03 -16.44 -16.04
N HIS A 557 -12.77 -16.30 -17.14
CA HIS A 557 -12.63 -17.22 -18.25
C HIS A 557 -12.83 -16.53 -19.61
N LEU A 558 -11.91 -16.79 -20.52
CA LEU A 558 -12.07 -16.51 -21.93
C LEU A 558 -12.79 -17.69 -22.59
N ALA A 559 -14.00 -17.45 -23.08
CA ALA A 559 -14.90 -18.49 -23.60
C ALA A 559 -14.57 -18.87 -25.06
N ILE A 560 -13.38 -19.43 -25.25
CA ILE A 560 -12.94 -20.05 -26.53
C ILE A 560 -12.49 -21.48 -26.27
N SER A 561 -12.38 -22.30 -27.31
CA SER A 561 -11.87 -23.66 -27.16
C SER A 561 -10.37 -23.69 -26.88
N ASP A 562 -9.89 -24.77 -26.24
CA ASP A 562 -8.45 -24.97 -26.02
C ASP A 562 -7.69 -25.04 -27.37
N ALA A 563 -8.31 -25.54 -28.42
CA ALA A 563 -7.74 -25.58 -29.75
C ALA A 563 -7.55 -24.17 -30.36
N ASP A 564 -8.55 -23.28 -30.17
CA ASP A 564 -8.44 -21.88 -30.60
C ASP A 564 -7.38 -21.14 -29.79
N MET A 565 -7.33 -21.37 -28.48
CA MET A 565 -6.30 -20.79 -27.62
C MET A 565 -4.89 -21.20 -28.05
N ALA A 566 -4.70 -22.50 -28.37
CA ALA A 566 -3.43 -23.02 -28.85
C ALA A 566 -3.06 -22.44 -30.22
N ALA A 567 -4.03 -22.30 -31.12
CA ALA A 567 -3.82 -21.70 -32.45
C ALA A 567 -3.41 -20.24 -32.37
N ARG A 568 -4.09 -19.43 -31.50
CA ARG A 568 -3.72 -18.04 -31.27
C ARG A 568 -2.32 -17.91 -30.66
N ARG A 569 -1.96 -18.80 -29.72
CA ARG A 569 -0.61 -18.84 -29.12
C ARG A 569 0.45 -19.12 -30.17
N ALA A 570 0.24 -20.13 -31.01
CA ALA A 570 1.16 -20.47 -32.11
C ALA A 570 1.31 -19.30 -33.11
N ALA A 571 0.21 -18.63 -33.45
CA ALA A 571 0.23 -17.46 -34.33
C ALA A 571 0.97 -16.25 -33.66
N MET A 572 0.83 -16.06 -32.34
CA MET A 572 1.57 -15.04 -31.61
C MET A 572 3.07 -15.34 -31.58
N GLU A 573 3.45 -16.57 -31.28
CA GLU A 573 4.87 -17.02 -31.24
C GLU A 573 5.54 -16.94 -32.61
N ALA A 574 4.79 -17.19 -33.69
CA ALA A 574 5.29 -17.08 -35.07
C ALA A 574 5.72 -15.64 -35.44
N LYS A 575 5.30 -14.61 -34.69
CA LYS A 575 5.76 -13.23 -34.88
C LYS A 575 7.24 -13.02 -34.45
N GLY A 576 7.88 -14.01 -33.82
CA GLY A 576 9.28 -13.97 -33.41
C GLY A 576 9.58 -12.80 -32.48
N ALA A 577 10.51 -11.92 -32.83
CA ALA A 577 10.91 -10.78 -32.00
C ALA A 577 9.78 -9.74 -31.75
N ALA A 578 8.72 -9.75 -32.55
CA ALA A 578 7.54 -8.91 -32.37
C ALA A 578 6.45 -9.58 -31.52
N ALA A 579 6.63 -10.87 -31.15
CA ALA A 579 5.70 -11.58 -30.29
C ALA A 579 5.64 -10.93 -28.90
N TRP A 580 4.46 -10.97 -28.30
CA TRP A 580 4.22 -10.52 -26.92
C TRP A 580 4.58 -9.05 -26.67
N LYS A 581 4.41 -8.21 -27.68
CA LYS A 581 4.63 -6.77 -27.63
C LYS A 581 3.43 -6.03 -28.23
N PRO A 582 3.13 -4.80 -27.75
CA PRO A 582 2.11 -3.97 -28.38
C PRO A 582 2.49 -3.66 -29.84
N ALA A 583 1.48 -3.62 -30.73
CA ALA A 583 1.72 -3.45 -32.16
C ALA A 583 2.12 -2.00 -32.53
N ASN A 584 1.49 -1.01 -31.93
CA ASN A 584 1.58 0.39 -32.36
C ASN A 584 1.82 1.39 -31.22
N ARG A 585 2.31 0.94 -30.08
CA ARG A 585 2.52 1.83 -28.92
C ARG A 585 3.86 2.56 -29.01
N GLU A 586 3.82 3.89 -29.11
CA GLU A 586 4.99 4.74 -28.97
C GLU A 586 5.17 5.12 -27.50
N ARG A 587 6.19 4.58 -26.84
CA ARG A 587 6.52 4.89 -25.45
C ARG A 587 8.03 5.00 -25.27
N VAL A 588 8.49 6.13 -24.71
CA VAL A 588 9.90 6.31 -24.37
C VAL A 588 10.19 5.59 -23.05
N VAL A 589 11.06 4.57 -23.13
CA VAL A 589 11.49 3.79 -21.96
C VAL A 589 12.90 4.19 -21.56
N SER A 590 13.06 4.83 -20.39
CA SER A 590 14.35 5.26 -19.89
C SER A 590 15.23 4.07 -19.50
N ALA A 591 16.55 4.31 -19.34
CA ALA A 591 17.49 3.28 -18.89
C ALA A 591 17.10 2.67 -17.54
N ALA A 592 16.56 3.45 -16.61
CA ALA A 592 16.09 2.97 -15.31
C ALA A 592 14.91 1.98 -15.47
N LEU A 593 13.94 2.31 -16.33
CA LEU A 593 12.79 1.43 -16.59
C LEU A 593 13.21 0.18 -17.39
N GLN A 594 14.17 0.28 -18.30
CA GLN A 594 14.73 -0.87 -19.01
C GLN A 594 15.41 -1.85 -18.03
N ALA A 595 16.21 -1.32 -17.09
CA ALA A 595 16.84 -2.13 -16.05
C ALA A 595 15.83 -2.83 -15.14
N TYR A 596 14.76 -2.13 -14.76
CA TYR A 596 13.66 -2.74 -14.01
C TYR A 596 13.00 -3.86 -14.81
N ALA A 597 12.57 -3.60 -16.04
CA ALA A 597 11.87 -4.56 -16.90
C ALA A 597 12.71 -5.83 -17.17
N ALA A 598 14.02 -5.69 -17.29
CA ALA A 598 14.93 -6.82 -17.54
C ALA A 598 14.95 -7.84 -16.38
N LEU A 599 14.71 -7.38 -15.15
CA LEU A 599 14.87 -8.20 -13.95
C LEU A 599 13.54 -8.49 -13.24
N THR A 600 12.46 -7.77 -13.57
CA THR A 600 11.20 -7.88 -12.81
C THR A 600 10.49 -9.21 -13.05
N THR A 601 9.83 -9.70 -12.01
CA THR A 601 8.91 -10.84 -12.04
C THR A 601 7.49 -10.39 -12.36
N SER A 602 6.58 -11.34 -12.56
CA SER A 602 5.15 -11.08 -12.75
C SER A 602 4.47 -10.68 -11.43
N ALA A 603 3.24 -10.17 -11.52
CA ALA A 603 2.47 -9.67 -10.39
C ALA A 603 2.15 -10.75 -9.34
N ASP A 604 1.94 -12.01 -9.76
CA ASP A 604 1.70 -13.16 -8.88
C ASP A 604 2.83 -13.43 -7.87
N THR A 605 4.02 -12.87 -8.11
CA THR A 605 5.19 -12.95 -7.23
C THR A 605 5.66 -11.58 -6.71
N GLY A 606 4.79 -10.57 -6.75
CA GLY A 606 5.02 -9.24 -6.18
C GLY A 606 5.69 -8.25 -7.12
N ALA A 607 5.89 -8.57 -8.41
CA ALA A 607 6.54 -7.70 -9.40
C ALA A 607 7.88 -7.13 -8.88
N VAL A 608 8.75 -7.99 -8.37
CA VAL A 608 10.05 -7.66 -7.77
C VAL A 608 11.18 -7.92 -8.74
N ARG A 609 12.31 -7.23 -8.59
CA ARG A 609 13.52 -7.56 -9.31
C ARG A 609 14.09 -8.90 -8.82
N ASP A 610 14.38 -9.78 -9.74
CA ASP A 610 14.96 -11.10 -9.49
C ASP A 610 16.25 -11.28 -10.30
N ILE A 611 17.38 -11.15 -9.63
CA ILE A 611 18.71 -11.29 -10.24
C ILE A 611 18.98 -12.71 -10.76
N THR A 612 18.25 -13.73 -10.30
CA THR A 612 18.42 -15.09 -10.80
C THR A 612 18.03 -15.23 -12.29
N GLN A 613 17.26 -14.26 -12.83
CA GLN A 613 16.93 -14.18 -14.25
C GLN A 613 18.16 -13.91 -15.14
N LEU A 614 19.26 -13.38 -14.57
CA LEU A 614 20.53 -13.17 -15.29
C LEU A 614 21.34 -14.45 -15.45
N GLN A 615 20.97 -15.52 -14.74
CA GLN A 615 21.68 -16.79 -14.73
C GLN A 615 21.07 -17.84 -15.70
N ARG A 616 20.08 -17.42 -16.48
CA ARG A 616 19.37 -18.25 -17.46
C ARG A 616 19.82 -18.00 -18.89
#